data_15eddfb3af6b5c7c6695a4bfc5276861
#
_entry.id   15eddfb3af6b5c7c6695a4bfc5276861
#
_cell.length_a   1.000
_cell.length_b   1.000
_cell.length_c   1.000
_cell.angle_alpha   90.00
_cell.angle_beta   90.00
_cell.angle_gamma   90.00
#
_symmetry.space_group_name_H-M   'P 1'
#
loop_
_entity.id
_entity.type
_entity.pdbx_description
1 polymer ?
#
loop_
_entity_poly.entity_id
_entity_poly.type
_entity_poly.pdbx_seq_one_letter_code
_entity_poly.pdbx_strand_id
1 'polypeptide(L)'
;MKTILIHLFLFLFLLIVEAAEPEKSVIQIFTFSQEPDWDEPWNSSQVRRATGSGFVIEGDRIMTNAHVVSWAKQIMVRRFQDSRPHLAQVAYVGHDCDLALLEVEDETFFEGLKPLPIGVLPEVRSVVNTIGYPAGGEQISYTSGVVSRVELINYVQPGNRSLLAVQTDAAINPGNSGGPVMMDDQVVGVAFQGTPGLENTGFFIPPPVIQHFLKDVQDTHYHGFPQAGIRLSPLINPAYRKYLKLEAPDLGARIDTLMSDSAKEFLREDDVLLEANGYPVSADTTILYEGNQVHGGIAFSQAQHKSKVPVKIWRDGGELELELPVFVNYKDRLEGNQYVPPKYFAYAGLIFTPLSRDYLSSFGQNWSAVAGIGLLYELFYRKNTEPERSRTEPVMLSTVLAHPVNANMEIRGRVLVDSVNGKRIDSMNDLIKAFESHEGSHHLIEFGERLGFECLDRDAANRANNQILQTYGIQLDRQL
;
A
#
# COMPACT_ATOMS: atom_id res chain seq x y z
N MET A 1 -0.73 68.51 -56.26
CA MET A 1 -0.08 67.70 -55.21
C MET A 1 -1.20 67.04 -54.41
N LYS A 2 -1.45 65.78 -54.63
CA LYS A 2 -2.47 65.00 -53.92
C LYS A 2 -1.75 64.16 -52.85
N THR A 3 -2.04 64.46 -51.59
CA THR A 3 -1.51 63.77 -50.44
C THR A 3 -2.36 62.53 -50.19
N ILE A 4 -1.79 61.38 -50.36
CA ILE A 4 -2.43 60.08 -50.06
C ILE A 4 -2.22 59.81 -48.60
N LEU A 5 -3.30 59.69 -47.81
CA LEU A 5 -3.34 59.34 -46.41
C LEU A 5 -3.46 57.75 -46.32
N ILE A 6 -2.38 57.08 -45.95
CA ILE A 6 -2.38 55.64 -45.74
C ILE A 6 -2.84 55.38 -44.28
N HIS A 7 -4.05 54.88 -44.15
CA HIS A 7 -4.51 54.33 -42.86
C HIS A 7 -3.97 52.93 -42.66
N LEU A 8 -3.01 52.81 -41.76
CA LEU A 8 -2.50 51.49 -41.27
C LEU A 8 -3.47 50.95 -40.23
N PHE A 9 -4.30 49.97 -40.60
CA PHE A 9 -5.15 49.23 -39.66
C PHE A 9 -4.29 48.21 -38.96
N LEU A 10 -3.92 48.50 -37.72
CA LEU A 10 -3.25 47.52 -36.83
C LEU A 10 -4.31 46.56 -36.28
N PHE A 11 -4.42 45.34 -36.86
CA PHE A 11 -5.21 44.27 -36.31
C PHE A 11 -4.45 43.70 -35.10
N LEU A 12 -4.82 44.14 -33.90
CA LEU A 12 -4.36 43.57 -32.66
C LEU A 12 -5.12 42.24 -32.45
N PHE A 13 -4.52 41.13 -32.84
CA PHE A 13 -4.98 39.80 -32.44
C PHE A 13 -4.76 39.69 -30.93
N LEU A 14 -5.76 39.98 -30.12
CA LEU A 14 -5.81 39.55 -28.74
C LEU A 14 -5.94 38.01 -28.79
N LEU A 15 -4.83 37.29 -28.61
CA LEU A 15 -4.86 35.93 -28.13
C LEU A 15 -5.49 35.99 -26.75
N ILE A 16 -6.80 35.72 -26.67
CA ILE A 16 -7.44 35.38 -25.40
C ILE A 16 -6.79 34.04 -25.00
N VAL A 17 -5.75 34.11 -24.19
CA VAL A 17 -5.30 32.93 -23.43
C VAL A 17 -6.44 32.68 -22.46
N GLU A 18 -7.29 31.71 -22.78
CA GLU A 18 -8.31 31.21 -21.86
C GLU A 18 -7.55 30.72 -20.64
N ALA A 19 -7.70 31.42 -19.51
CA ALA A 19 -7.04 31.02 -18.27
C ALA A 19 -7.43 29.58 -18.00
N ALA A 20 -6.44 28.75 -17.70
CA ALA A 20 -6.72 27.38 -17.29
C ALA A 20 -7.59 27.42 -16.02
N GLU A 21 -8.74 26.77 -16.07
CA GLU A 21 -9.65 26.62 -14.91
C GLU A 21 -9.52 25.18 -14.39
N PRO A 22 -8.41 24.83 -13.70
CA PRO A 22 -8.11 23.49 -13.28
C PRO A 22 -9.21 22.90 -12.38
N GLU A 23 -9.92 23.75 -11.64
CA GLU A 23 -11.02 23.34 -10.76
C GLU A 23 -12.16 22.64 -11.48
N LYS A 24 -12.39 22.92 -12.77
CA LYS A 24 -13.42 22.22 -13.55
C LYS A 24 -13.12 20.75 -13.71
N SER A 25 -11.85 20.38 -13.68
CA SER A 25 -11.36 19.01 -13.80
C SER A 25 -11.07 18.35 -12.45
N VAL A 26 -11.33 19.06 -11.32
CA VAL A 26 -11.29 18.48 -9.97
C VAL A 26 -12.65 17.92 -9.61
N ILE A 27 -12.68 16.66 -9.21
CA ILE A 27 -13.88 15.87 -9.00
C ILE A 27 -14.07 15.60 -7.51
N GLN A 28 -15.29 15.81 -7.02
CA GLN A 28 -15.66 15.39 -5.67
C GLN A 28 -16.05 13.92 -5.67
N ILE A 29 -15.51 13.16 -4.73
CA ILE A 29 -15.75 11.72 -4.59
C ILE A 29 -16.51 11.45 -3.30
N PHE A 30 -17.57 10.65 -3.38
CA PHE A 30 -18.31 10.13 -2.25
C PHE A 30 -18.17 8.61 -2.25
N THR A 31 -17.65 8.07 -1.16
CA THR A 31 -17.48 6.63 -1.00
C THR A 31 -18.37 6.14 0.11
N PHE A 32 -19.10 5.05 -0.15
CA PHE A 32 -19.84 4.27 0.84
C PHE A 32 -19.07 2.98 1.05
N SER A 33 -18.31 2.91 2.13
CA SER A 33 -17.41 1.79 2.44
C SER A 33 -17.96 0.91 3.55
N GLN A 34 -17.57 -0.36 3.53
CA GLN A 34 -17.96 -1.34 4.52
C GLN A 34 -16.82 -2.34 4.70
N GLU A 35 -16.13 -2.21 5.83
CA GLU A 35 -15.01 -3.07 6.18
C GLU A 35 -15.48 -4.42 6.71
N PRO A 36 -14.79 -5.53 6.42
CA PRO A 36 -15.09 -6.84 7.02
C PRO A 36 -14.79 -6.82 8.51
N ASP A 37 -15.52 -7.64 9.28
CA ASP A 37 -15.13 -7.99 10.64
C ASP A 37 -14.06 -9.07 10.57
N TRP A 38 -12.92 -8.84 11.19
CA TRP A 38 -11.78 -9.77 11.14
C TRP A 38 -11.92 -10.96 12.08
N ASP A 39 -12.71 -10.86 13.15
CA ASP A 39 -13.01 -11.97 14.04
C ASP A 39 -14.22 -12.78 13.54
N GLU A 40 -15.16 -12.14 12.83
CA GLU A 40 -16.34 -12.77 12.22
C GLU A 40 -16.43 -12.43 10.72
N PRO A 41 -15.60 -13.00 9.84
CA PRO A 41 -15.37 -12.55 8.47
C PRO A 41 -16.58 -12.55 7.53
N TRP A 42 -17.65 -13.24 7.86
CA TRP A 42 -18.95 -13.19 7.14
C TRP A 42 -19.77 -11.94 7.48
N ASN A 43 -19.41 -11.25 8.57
CA ASN A 43 -19.99 -9.98 8.96
C ASN A 43 -19.16 -8.82 8.41
N SER A 44 -19.81 -7.66 8.37
CA SER A 44 -19.16 -6.42 7.97
C SER A 44 -19.56 -5.30 8.92
N SER A 45 -18.71 -4.30 9.04
CA SER A 45 -18.99 -3.08 9.79
C SER A 45 -20.22 -2.34 9.24
N GLN A 46 -20.69 -1.34 9.95
CA GLN A 46 -21.72 -0.45 9.40
C GLN A 46 -21.17 0.33 8.20
N VAL A 47 -22.04 0.61 7.23
CA VAL A 47 -21.69 1.43 6.07
C VAL A 47 -21.27 2.82 6.54
N ARG A 48 -20.08 3.24 6.14
CA ARG A 48 -19.54 4.58 6.39
C ARG A 48 -19.54 5.38 5.12
N ARG A 49 -19.95 6.64 5.20
CA ARG A 49 -19.79 7.60 4.11
C ARG A 49 -18.54 8.43 4.36
N ALA A 50 -17.69 8.50 3.35
CA ALA A 50 -16.52 9.37 3.31
C ALA A 50 -16.57 10.27 2.07
N THR A 51 -15.80 11.35 2.09
CA THR A 51 -15.61 12.25 0.95
C THR A 51 -14.12 12.36 0.67
N GLY A 52 -13.78 12.45 -0.61
CA GLY A 52 -12.43 12.67 -1.10
C GLY A 52 -12.47 13.53 -2.36
N SER A 53 -11.31 13.72 -2.93
CA SER A 53 -11.11 14.46 -4.17
C SER A 53 -10.47 13.56 -5.21
N GLY A 54 -10.60 13.94 -6.47
CA GLY A 54 -9.90 13.35 -7.59
C GLY A 54 -9.77 14.39 -8.69
N PHE A 55 -9.12 14.05 -9.76
CA PHE A 55 -9.01 14.91 -10.92
C PHE A 55 -8.95 14.12 -12.22
N VAL A 56 -9.41 14.73 -13.28
CA VAL A 56 -9.44 14.12 -14.61
C VAL A 56 -8.03 14.07 -15.19
N ILE A 57 -7.64 12.89 -15.69
CA ILE A 57 -6.41 12.64 -16.43
C ILE A 57 -6.74 12.17 -17.85
N GLU A 58 -5.73 12.05 -18.71
CA GLU A 58 -5.89 11.53 -20.06
C GLU A 58 -6.54 10.13 -20.05
N GLY A 59 -7.36 9.88 -21.08
CA GLY A 59 -8.07 8.59 -21.25
C GLY A 59 -9.39 8.49 -20.47
N ASP A 60 -10.03 9.64 -20.18
CA ASP A 60 -11.33 9.71 -19.52
C ASP A 60 -11.40 8.93 -18.21
N ARG A 61 -10.42 9.21 -17.36
CA ARG A 61 -10.28 8.60 -16.03
C ARG A 61 -10.12 9.65 -14.95
N ILE A 62 -10.50 9.30 -13.74
CA ILE A 62 -10.28 10.14 -12.56
C ILE A 62 -9.18 9.49 -11.73
N MET A 63 -8.10 10.25 -11.45
CA MET A 63 -7.08 9.86 -10.48
C MET A 63 -7.48 10.29 -9.08
N THR A 64 -7.26 9.42 -8.10
CA THR A 64 -7.50 9.67 -6.68
C THR A 64 -6.58 8.80 -5.82
N ASN A 65 -6.72 8.86 -4.49
CA ASN A 65 -6.02 7.93 -3.61
C ASN A 65 -6.74 6.57 -3.49
N ALA A 66 -5.96 5.51 -3.27
CA ALA A 66 -6.49 4.18 -2.99
C ALA A 66 -7.32 4.17 -1.70
N HIS A 67 -6.88 4.86 -0.63
CA HIS A 67 -7.61 4.89 0.64
C HIS A 67 -8.98 5.59 0.52
N VAL A 68 -9.18 6.50 -0.43
CA VAL A 68 -10.46 7.15 -0.70
C VAL A 68 -11.51 6.15 -1.18
N VAL A 69 -11.09 5.11 -1.89
CA VAL A 69 -11.98 4.12 -2.51
C VAL A 69 -11.89 2.73 -1.89
N SER A 70 -11.08 2.58 -0.85
CA SER A 70 -10.89 1.30 -0.17
C SER A 70 -12.17 0.80 0.50
N TRP A 71 -12.41 -0.51 0.41
CA TRP A 71 -13.65 -1.16 0.91
C TRP A 71 -14.95 -0.58 0.37
N ALA A 72 -14.89 0.18 -0.73
CA ALA A 72 -16.07 0.79 -1.32
C ALA A 72 -17.08 -0.26 -1.77
N LYS A 73 -18.34 -0.09 -1.36
CA LYS A 73 -19.50 -0.77 -1.91
C LYS A 73 -20.17 0.06 -3.01
N GLN A 74 -20.00 1.37 -2.92
CA GLN A 74 -20.49 2.31 -3.92
C GLN A 74 -19.57 3.54 -3.95
N ILE A 75 -19.24 4.00 -5.14
CA ILE A 75 -18.49 5.23 -5.38
C ILE A 75 -19.36 6.13 -6.26
N MET A 76 -19.51 7.38 -5.84
CA MET A 76 -20.19 8.40 -6.62
C MET A 76 -19.26 9.58 -6.82
N VAL A 77 -19.29 10.15 -8.00
CA VAL A 77 -18.46 11.30 -8.39
C VAL A 77 -19.32 12.47 -8.82
N ARG A 78 -18.87 13.68 -8.53
CA ARG A 78 -19.59 14.90 -8.87
C ARG A 78 -18.62 15.92 -9.47
N ARG A 79 -19.02 16.52 -10.58
CA ARG A 79 -18.26 17.58 -11.26
C ARG A 79 -18.32 18.90 -10.49
N PHE A 80 -17.37 19.77 -10.76
CA PHE A 80 -17.37 21.14 -10.24
C PHE A 80 -18.68 21.85 -10.61
N GLN A 81 -19.34 22.46 -9.60
CA GLN A 81 -20.61 23.20 -9.72
C GLN A 81 -21.79 22.38 -10.31
N ASP A 82 -21.68 21.08 -10.43
CA ASP A 82 -22.80 20.22 -10.78
C ASP A 82 -23.40 19.61 -9.50
N SER A 83 -24.73 19.60 -9.40
CA SER A 83 -25.43 18.98 -8.26
C SER A 83 -25.67 17.47 -8.46
N ARG A 84 -25.51 16.95 -9.67
CA ARG A 84 -25.82 15.59 -10.04
C ARG A 84 -24.63 14.66 -9.81
N PRO A 85 -24.76 13.65 -8.94
CA PRO A 85 -23.73 12.62 -8.78
C PRO A 85 -23.88 11.55 -9.86
N HIS A 86 -22.74 10.97 -10.27
CA HIS A 86 -22.65 9.86 -11.22
C HIS A 86 -21.99 8.65 -10.53
N LEU A 87 -22.38 7.44 -10.94
CA LEU A 87 -21.76 6.22 -10.47
C LEU A 87 -20.38 6.06 -11.10
N ALA A 88 -19.43 5.62 -10.29
CA ALA A 88 -18.06 5.32 -10.70
C ALA A 88 -17.64 3.96 -10.13
N GLN A 89 -16.67 3.36 -10.78
CA GLN A 89 -16.04 2.11 -10.35
C GLN A 89 -14.52 2.23 -10.39
N VAL A 90 -13.86 1.40 -9.60
CA VAL A 90 -12.40 1.34 -9.58
C VAL A 90 -11.92 0.57 -10.81
N ALA A 91 -11.19 1.25 -11.70
CA ALA A 91 -10.53 0.60 -12.83
C ALA A 91 -9.21 -0.05 -12.39
N TYR A 92 -8.39 0.70 -11.64
CA TYR A 92 -7.11 0.22 -11.09
C TYR A 92 -6.89 0.80 -9.71
N VAL A 93 -6.24 0.02 -8.84
CA VAL A 93 -5.86 0.46 -7.50
C VAL A 93 -4.49 -0.07 -7.11
N GLY A 94 -3.62 0.83 -6.65
CA GLY A 94 -2.31 0.54 -6.07
C GLY A 94 -2.31 0.92 -4.61
N HIS A 95 -2.58 -0.06 -3.73
CA HIS A 95 -2.62 0.20 -2.29
C HIS A 95 -1.24 0.52 -1.71
N ASP A 96 -0.17 -0.02 -2.30
CA ASP A 96 1.21 0.22 -1.88
C ASP A 96 1.72 1.64 -2.19
N CYS A 97 1.16 2.29 -3.21
CA CYS A 97 1.46 3.68 -3.56
C CYS A 97 0.32 4.66 -3.27
N ASP A 98 -0.80 4.16 -2.72
CA ASP A 98 -1.99 4.93 -2.38
C ASP A 98 -2.59 5.71 -3.57
N LEU A 99 -2.62 5.12 -4.75
CA LEU A 99 -3.23 5.68 -5.97
C LEU A 99 -4.35 4.77 -6.50
N ALA A 100 -5.36 5.39 -7.11
CA ALA A 100 -6.43 4.68 -7.82
C ALA A 100 -6.88 5.45 -9.05
N LEU A 101 -7.37 4.70 -10.05
CA LEU A 101 -8.07 5.24 -11.22
C LEU A 101 -9.52 4.79 -11.19
N LEU A 102 -10.41 5.75 -11.44
CA LEU A 102 -11.83 5.49 -11.55
C LEU A 102 -12.31 5.69 -12.99
N GLU A 103 -13.26 4.86 -13.38
CA GLU A 103 -14.09 5.01 -14.58
C GLU A 103 -15.50 5.40 -14.15
N VAL A 104 -16.17 6.19 -14.98
CA VAL A 104 -17.53 6.66 -14.73
C VAL A 104 -18.47 5.96 -15.72
N GLU A 105 -19.59 5.44 -15.24
CA GLU A 105 -20.55 4.70 -16.08
C GLU A 105 -21.24 5.58 -17.14
N ASP A 106 -21.38 6.88 -16.87
CA ASP A 106 -21.96 7.85 -17.79
C ASP A 106 -20.88 8.38 -18.74
N GLU A 107 -20.92 7.95 -19.99
CA GLU A 107 -19.97 8.35 -21.03
C GLU A 107 -19.92 9.89 -21.27
N THR A 108 -21.01 10.59 -20.96
CA THR A 108 -21.07 12.06 -21.10
C THR A 108 -20.41 12.81 -19.95
N PHE A 109 -20.00 12.10 -18.91
CA PHE A 109 -19.40 12.73 -17.71
C PHE A 109 -18.16 13.56 -18.02
N PHE A 110 -17.35 13.14 -18.98
CA PHE A 110 -16.10 13.84 -19.32
C PHE A 110 -16.25 14.94 -20.37
N GLU A 111 -17.45 15.12 -20.95
CA GLU A 111 -17.70 16.15 -21.96
C GLU A 111 -17.39 17.56 -21.42
N GLY A 112 -16.50 18.27 -22.13
CA GLY A 112 -16.07 19.63 -21.77
C GLY A 112 -15.07 19.72 -20.61
N LEU A 113 -14.65 18.59 -20.00
CA LEU A 113 -13.56 18.55 -19.04
C LEU A 113 -12.22 18.46 -19.78
N LYS A 114 -11.20 19.17 -19.28
CA LYS A 114 -9.82 19.10 -19.80
C LYS A 114 -8.97 18.26 -18.85
N PRO A 115 -8.32 17.17 -19.33
CA PRO A 115 -7.39 16.42 -18.48
C PRO A 115 -6.28 17.31 -17.93
N LEU A 116 -5.94 17.17 -16.67
CA LEU A 116 -4.83 17.87 -16.05
C LEU A 116 -3.51 17.15 -16.38
N PRO A 117 -2.53 17.83 -17.00
CA PRO A 117 -1.27 17.19 -17.36
C PRO A 117 -0.42 16.91 -16.12
N ILE A 118 0.20 15.72 -16.08
CA ILE A 118 1.18 15.37 -15.05
C ILE A 118 2.52 16.04 -15.40
N GLY A 119 3.02 16.83 -14.46
CA GLY A 119 4.29 17.54 -14.58
C GLY A 119 5.51 16.71 -14.16
N VAL A 120 6.52 17.43 -13.69
CA VAL A 120 7.79 16.87 -13.17
C VAL A 120 7.90 17.03 -11.67
N LEU A 121 8.89 16.38 -11.05
CA LEU A 121 9.16 16.55 -9.62
C LEU A 121 9.46 18.04 -9.32
N PRO A 122 8.72 18.69 -8.42
CA PRO A 122 8.95 20.10 -8.11
C PRO A 122 10.24 20.27 -7.30
N GLU A 123 10.94 21.37 -7.54
CA GLU A 123 12.12 21.74 -6.76
C GLU A 123 11.72 22.17 -5.33
N VAL A 124 12.60 21.93 -4.38
CA VAL A 124 12.45 22.47 -3.01
C VAL A 124 12.36 23.99 -3.06
N ARG A 125 11.42 24.60 -2.31
CA ARG A 125 11.01 26.00 -2.27
C ARG A 125 10.04 26.43 -3.37
N SER A 126 9.64 25.58 -4.29
CA SER A 126 8.57 25.90 -5.25
C SER A 126 7.25 26.11 -4.52
N VAL A 127 6.44 27.02 -5.00
CA VAL A 127 5.07 27.24 -4.50
C VAL A 127 4.13 26.26 -5.18
N VAL A 128 3.33 25.59 -4.38
CA VAL A 128 2.34 24.62 -4.86
C VAL A 128 0.95 24.94 -4.30
N ASN A 129 -0.09 24.56 -5.05
CA ASN A 129 -1.49 24.75 -4.69
C ASN A 129 -2.20 23.40 -4.66
N THR A 130 -2.79 23.02 -3.53
CA THR A 130 -3.65 21.85 -3.43
C THR A 130 -5.09 22.25 -3.65
N ILE A 131 -5.78 21.52 -4.52
CA ILE A 131 -7.18 21.78 -4.88
C ILE A 131 -8.01 20.56 -4.50
N GLY A 132 -9.11 20.73 -3.76
CA GLY A 132 -9.94 19.60 -3.36
C GLY A 132 -11.22 20.01 -2.64
N TYR A 133 -11.95 18.99 -2.16
CA TYR A 133 -13.23 19.15 -1.46
C TYR A 133 -13.05 18.70 0.00
N PRO A 134 -12.70 19.59 0.92
CA PRO A 134 -12.47 19.22 2.32
C PRO A 134 -13.74 18.64 2.97
N ALA A 135 -13.55 17.73 3.91
CA ALA A 135 -14.64 17.09 4.63
C ALA A 135 -15.53 18.11 5.34
N GLY A 136 -16.85 17.95 5.17
CA GLY A 136 -17.85 18.87 5.73
C GLY A 136 -18.18 20.08 4.85
N GLY A 137 -17.52 20.27 3.70
CA GLY A 137 -17.81 21.32 2.71
C GLY A 137 -18.32 20.75 1.39
N GLU A 138 -19.20 21.47 0.72
CA GLU A 138 -19.63 21.17 -0.66
C GLU A 138 -18.88 22.01 -1.70
N GLN A 139 -18.12 22.99 -1.22
CA GLN A 139 -17.36 23.92 -2.05
C GLN A 139 -15.92 23.46 -2.20
N ILE A 140 -15.36 23.68 -3.38
CA ILE A 140 -13.95 23.44 -3.64
C ILE A 140 -13.08 24.38 -2.79
N SER A 141 -11.95 23.90 -2.35
CA SER A 141 -11.00 24.64 -1.51
C SER A 141 -9.62 24.65 -2.17
N TYR A 142 -8.92 25.74 -1.98
CA TYR A 142 -7.54 25.94 -2.42
C TYR A 142 -6.68 26.18 -1.19
N THR A 143 -5.57 25.42 -1.09
CA THR A 143 -4.56 25.66 -0.08
C THR A 143 -3.20 25.83 -0.76
N SER A 144 -2.48 26.90 -0.45
CA SER A 144 -1.14 27.17 -0.99
C SER A 144 -0.09 26.86 0.04
N GLY A 145 1.06 26.40 -0.41
CA GLY A 145 2.23 26.19 0.41
C GLY A 145 3.50 26.06 -0.41
N VAL A 146 4.59 25.75 0.27
CA VAL A 146 5.92 25.64 -0.31
C VAL A 146 6.42 24.19 -0.19
N VAL A 147 7.10 23.70 -1.20
CA VAL A 147 7.82 22.42 -1.14
C VAL A 147 8.94 22.52 -0.14
N SER A 148 8.84 21.77 0.95
CA SER A 148 9.79 21.79 2.06
C SER A 148 10.94 20.83 1.86
N ARG A 149 10.66 19.60 1.39
CA ARG A 149 11.65 18.55 1.11
C ARG A 149 11.09 17.43 0.26
N VAL A 150 11.98 16.66 -0.35
CA VAL A 150 11.71 15.44 -1.10
C VAL A 150 12.43 14.29 -0.39
N GLU A 151 11.70 13.26 0.01
CA GLU A 151 12.28 12.14 0.77
C GLU A 151 11.51 10.84 0.56
N LEU A 152 12.10 9.69 0.96
CA LEU A 152 11.34 8.46 1.12
C LEU A 152 10.68 8.43 2.50
N ILE A 153 9.37 8.25 2.50
CA ILE A 153 8.61 8.09 3.74
C ILE A 153 7.84 6.77 3.70
N ASN A 154 7.52 6.24 4.87
CA ASN A 154 6.53 5.19 4.96
C ASN A 154 5.14 5.77 4.66
N TYR A 155 4.51 5.26 3.63
CA TYR A 155 3.12 5.62 3.33
C TYR A 155 2.22 5.03 4.42
N VAL A 156 1.39 5.90 5.01
CA VAL A 156 0.56 5.54 6.17
C VAL A 156 -0.41 4.42 5.83
N GLN A 157 -0.98 4.44 4.64
CA GLN A 157 -1.98 3.46 4.24
C GLN A 157 -1.41 2.05 4.12
N PRO A 158 -0.36 1.77 3.34
CA PRO A 158 0.27 0.46 3.32
C PRO A 158 1.09 0.16 4.58
N GLY A 159 1.59 1.20 5.25
CA GLY A 159 2.22 1.12 6.58
C GLY A 159 3.60 0.44 6.64
N ASN A 160 4.10 -0.16 5.57
CA ASN A 160 5.42 -0.79 5.46
C ASN A 160 6.07 -0.57 4.08
N ARG A 161 5.49 0.32 3.27
CA ARG A 161 6.06 0.74 1.99
C ARG A 161 6.64 2.12 2.10
N SER A 162 7.94 2.24 1.82
CA SER A 162 8.61 3.53 1.70
C SER A 162 8.72 3.89 0.24
N LEU A 163 8.02 4.95 -0.15
CA LEU A 163 8.06 5.52 -1.49
C LEU A 163 8.43 7.00 -1.42
N LEU A 164 8.78 7.57 -2.58
CA LEU A 164 9.08 8.97 -2.71
C LEU A 164 7.84 9.80 -2.36
N ALA A 165 8.02 10.81 -1.52
CA ALA A 165 6.99 11.78 -1.19
C ALA A 165 7.59 13.18 -1.15
N VAL A 166 6.75 14.17 -1.34
CA VAL A 166 7.11 15.58 -1.22
C VAL A 166 6.35 16.17 -0.06
N GLN A 167 7.09 16.77 0.87
CA GLN A 167 6.52 17.52 1.98
C GLN A 167 6.24 18.95 1.57
N THR A 168 5.08 19.46 2.00
CA THR A 168 4.66 20.86 1.84
C THR A 168 4.06 21.37 3.15
N ASP A 169 4.10 22.67 3.35
CA ASP A 169 3.37 23.37 4.42
C ASP A 169 1.94 23.75 4.01
N ALA A 170 1.54 23.47 2.76
CA ALA A 170 0.14 23.54 2.36
C ALA A 170 -0.71 22.60 3.23
N ALA A 171 -1.81 23.10 3.75
CA ALA A 171 -2.71 22.30 4.59
C ALA A 171 -3.39 21.21 3.75
N ILE A 172 -3.08 19.94 4.05
CA ILE A 172 -3.76 18.76 3.51
C ILE A 172 -4.70 18.23 4.58
N ASN A 173 -5.98 18.60 4.44
CA ASN A 173 -7.04 18.22 5.36
C ASN A 173 -7.84 17.02 4.82
N PRO A 174 -8.53 16.24 5.69
CA PRO A 174 -9.46 15.22 5.26
C PRO A 174 -10.42 15.74 4.19
N GLY A 175 -10.55 15.02 3.08
CA GLY A 175 -11.34 15.41 1.90
C GLY A 175 -10.50 16.01 0.77
N ASN A 176 -9.36 16.64 1.04
CA ASN A 176 -8.40 17.05 0.00
C ASN A 176 -7.62 15.85 -0.57
N SER A 177 -7.58 14.72 0.17
CA SER A 177 -6.95 13.48 -0.29
C SER A 177 -7.46 13.08 -1.67
N GLY A 178 -6.54 12.73 -2.58
CA GLY A 178 -6.79 12.40 -3.98
C GLY A 178 -6.89 13.62 -4.90
N GLY A 179 -6.97 14.82 -4.36
CA GLY A 179 -6.95 16.05 -5.14
C GLY A 179 -5.57 16.38 -5.72
N PRO A 180 -5.52 17.15 -6.83
CA PRO A 180 -4.25 17.52 -7.46
C PRO A 180 -3.51 18.56 -6.62
N VAL A 181 -2.19 18.39 -6.56
CA VAL A 181 -1.26 19.43 -6.16
C VAL A 181 -0.68 20.05 -7.43
N MET A 182 -0.94 21.33 -7.62
CA MET A 182 -0.63 22.05 -8.85
C MET A 182 0.58 22.96 -8.67
N MET A 183 1.42 23.00 -9.68
CA MET A 183 2.42 24.05 -9.88
C MET A 183 2.24 24.58 -11.30
N ASP A 184 1.99 25.86 -11.45
CA ASP A 184 1.52 26.44 -12.70
C ASP A 184 0.25 25.68 -13.18
N ASP A 185 0.24 25.22 -14.42
CA ASP A 185 -0.89 24.49 -15.01
C ASP A 185 -0.70 22.95 -14.99
N GLN A 186 0.25 22.41 -14.21
CA GLN A 186 0.58 21.00 -14.17
C GLN A 186 0.37 20.41 -12.79
N VAL A 187 -0.03 19.13 -12.75
CA VAL A 187 -0.11 18.33 -11.53
C VAL A 187 1.29 17.87 -11.15
N VAL A 188 1.80 18.36 -10.04
CA VAL A 188 3.07 17.94 -9.44
C VAL A 188 2.89 16.94 -8.30
N GLY A 189 1.66 16.54 -8.05
CA GLY A 189 1.38 15.46 -7.11
C GLY A 189 -0.09 15.24 -6.81
N VAL A 190 -0.33 14.17 -6.02
CA VAL A 190 -1.64 13.82 -5.46
C VAL A 190 -1.57 14.00 -3.95
N ALA A 191 -2.40 14.87 -3.40
CA ALA A 191 -2.48 15.09 -1.95
C ALA A 191 -2.92 13.81 -1.24
N PHE A 192 -2.21 13.37 -0.17
CA PHE A 192 -2.57 12.09 0.42
C PHE A 192 -2.54 12.00 1.95
N GLN A 193 -1.58 12.59 2.64
CA GLN A 193 -1.49 12.47 4.10
C GLN A 193 -0.89 13.69 4.77
N GLY A 194 -1.27 13.92 6.04
CA GLY A 194 -0.57 14.80 6.95
C GLY A 194 0.12 13.99 8.04
N THR A 195 1.00 14.62 8.81
CA THR A 195 1.60 13.98 10.00
C THR A 195 0.70 14.25 11.21
N PRO A 196 0.12 13.22 11.84
CA PRO A 196 -0.66 13.40 13.05
C PRO A 196 0.14 14.13 14.14
N GLY A 197 -0.43 15.20 14.69
CA GLY A 197 0.20 15.99 15.76
C GLY A 197 1.21 17.03 15.31
N LEU A 198 1.47 17.18 14.01
CA LEU A 198 2.27 18.27 13.45
C LEU A 198 1.37 19.16 12.58
N GLU A 199 1.29 20.42 12.93
CA GLU A 199 0.62 21.42 12.10
C GLU A 199 1.47 21.76 10.87
N ASN A 200 0.83 22.10 9.77
CA ASN A 200 1.47 22.53 8.52
C ASN A 200 2.47 21.51 7.95
N THR A 201 2.13 20.22 8.08
CA THR A 201 2.94 19.13 7.53
C THR A 201 2.06 18.25 6.67
N GLY A 202 1.99 18.58 5.39
CA GLY A 202 1.31 17.81 4.37
C GLY A 202 2.30 17.05 3.49
N PHE A 203 1.86 15.93 2.92
CA PHE A 203 2.62 15.17 1.94
C PHE A 203 1.78 14.91 0.70
N PHE A 204 2.43 14.94 -0.44
CA PHE A 204 1.81 14.52 -1.69
C PHE A 204 2.66 13.51 -2.44
N ILE A 205 1.98 12.65 -3.20
CA ILE A 205 2.57 11.60 -4.04
C ILE A 205 3.09 12.26 -5.30
N PRO A 206 4.41 12.25 -5.58
CA PRO A 206 5.00 13.03 -6.66
C PRO A 206 4.90 12.35 -8.03
N PRO A 207 5.16 13.09 -9.14
CA PRO A 207 5.09 12.59 -10.50
C PRO A 207 5.86 11.29 -10.77
N PRO A 208 7.06 11.03 -10.24
CA PRO A 208 7.74 9.75 -10.47
C PRO A 208 6.93 8.53 -10.01
N VAL A 209 6.22 8.65 -8.88
CA VAL A 209 5.34 7.57 -8.36
C VAL A 209 4.08 7.46 -9.21
N ILE A 210 3.48 8.60 -9.59
CA ILE A 210 2.29 8.65 -10.46
C ILE A 210 2.61 8.02 -11.83
N GLN A 211 3.72 8.39 -12.45
CA GLN A 211 4.13 7.89 -13.76
C GLN A 211 4.44 6.39 -13.73
N HIS A 212 5.08 5.90 -12.65
CA HIS A 212 5.29 4.46 -12.45
C HIS A 212 3.95 3.72 -12.39
N PHE A 213 3.00 4.19 -11.57
CA PHE A 213 1.65 3.61 -11.47
C PHE A 213 0.92 3.60 -12.81
N LEU A 214 0.91 4.73 -13.54
CA LEU A 214 0.28 4.84 -14.86
C LEU A 214 0.91 3.93 -15.90
N LYS A 215 2.23 3.72 -15.84
CA LYS A 215 2.95 2.80 -16.71
C LYS A 215 2.65 1.33 -16.37
N ASP A 216 2.59 1.01 -15.08
CA ASP A 216 2.34 -0.35 -14.59
C ASP A 216 0.97 -0.88 -15.03
N VAL A 217 -0.07 -0.02 -15.04
CA VAL A 217 -1.43 -0.42 -15.43
C VAL A 217 -1.67 -0.48 -16.95
N GLN A 218 -0.67 -0.22 -17.80
CA GLN A 218 -0.82 -0.26 -19.26
C GLN A 218 -1.08 -1.67 -19.79
N ASP A 219 -0.62 -2.70 -19.10
CA ASP A 219 -0.86 -4.09 -19.45
C ASP A 219 -2.16 -4.66 -18.86
N THR A 220 -3.02 -3.79 -18.33
CA THR A 220 -4.30 -4.13 -17.68
C THR A 220 -4.21 -4.73 -16.29
N HIS A 221 -3.01 -4.80 -15.71
CA HIS A 221 -2.77 -5.32 -14.37
C HIS A 221 -1.94 -4.33 -13.57
N TYR A 222 -2.26 -4.17 -12.29
CA TYR A 222 -1.39 -3.47 -11.37
C TYR A 222 -0.48 -4.47 -10.66
N HIS A 223 0.84 -4.33 -10.83
CA HIS A 223 1.84 -5.17 -10.19
C HIS A 223 2.39 -4.52 -8.91
N GLY A 224 2.65 -3.21 -8.96
CA GLY A 224 3.18 -2.42 -7.85
C GLY A 224 4.67 -2.06 -7.98
N PHE A 225 5.23 -1.59 -6.88
CA PHE A 225 6.61 -1.08 -6.83
C PHE A 225 7.59 -2.19 -6.43
N PRO A 226 8.54 -2.58 -7.30
CA PRO A 226 9.48 -3.63 -7.01
C PRO A 226 10.53 -3.21 -5.98
N GLN A 227 11.13 -4.21 -5.35
CA GLN A 227 12.22 -4.06 -4.40
C GLN A 227 13.39 -4.97 -4.82
N ALA A 228 14.61 -4.54 -4.47
CA ALA A 228 15.80 -5.35 -4.68
C ALA A 228 15.90 -6.55 -3.71
N GLY A 229 15.11 -6.58 -2.65
CA GLY A 229 15.19 -7.61 -1.62
C GLY A 229 16.50 -7.58 -0.83
N ILE A 230 17.07 -6.38 -0.65
CA ILE A 230 18.29 -6.14 0.13
C ILE A 230 18.05 -5.07 1.19
N ARG A 231 18.83 -5.13 2.27
CA ARG A 231 18.96 -4.05 3.24
C ARG A 231 20.34 -3.44 3.13
N LEU A 232 20.39 -2.10 3.01
CA LEU A 232 21.63 -1.33 2.99
C LEU A 232 21.96 -0.80 4.39
N SER A 233 23.25 -0.84 4.73
CA SER A 233 23.80 -0.21 5.93
C SER A 233 24.89 0.78 5.57
N PRO A 234 25.00 1.90 6.31
CA PRO A 234 26.07 2.87 6.09
C PRO A 234 27.46 2.26 6.19
N LEU A 235 28.35 2.64 5.28
CA LEU A 235 29.74 2.23 5.24
C LEU A 235 30.67 3.42 5.48
N ILE A 236 30.46 4.15 6.56
CA ILE A 236 31.21 5.36 6.95
C ILE A 236 32.48 5.07 7.77
N ASN A 237 32.62 3.86 8.31
CA ASN A 237 33.78 3.49 9.12
C ASN A 237 35.09 3.40 8.26
N PRO A 238 36.09 4.29 8.42
CA PRO A 238 37.28 4.28 7.59
C PRO A 238 38.11 2.99 7.73
N ALA A 239 38.14 2.40 8.92
CA ALA A 239 38.87 1.15 9.16
C ALA A 239 38.24 -0.03 8.40
N TYR A 240 36.91 -0.08 8.35
CA TYR A 240 36.21 -1.12 7.61
C TYR A 240 36.37 -0.93 6.09
N ARG A 241 36.30 0.31 5.59
CA ARG A 241 36.58 0.62 4.17
C ARG A 241 37.97 0.16 3.76
N LYS A 242 38.97 0.47 4.60
CA LYS A 242 40.36 0.02 4.38
C LYS A 242 40.49 -1.50 4.40
N TYR A 243 39.78 -2.18 5.30
CA TYR A 243 39.71 -3.65 5.34
C TYR A 243 39.16 -4.23 4.03
N LEU A 244 38.12 -3.62 3.48
CA LEU A 244 37.52 -3.97 2.18
C LEU A 244 38.38 -3.51 0.97
N LYS A 245 39.47 -2.81 1.18
CA LYS A 245 40.32 -2.18 0.16
C LYS A 245 39.55 -1.21 -0.75
N LEU A 246 38.53 -0.56 -0.22
CA LEU A 246 37.72 0.41 -0.93
C LEU A 246 38.31 1.81 -0.70
N GLU A 247 38.88 2.39 -1.77
CA GLU A 247 39.66 3.66 -1.66
C GLU A 247 38.74 4.90 -1.71
N ALA A 248 37.60 4.84 -2.45
CA ALA A 248 36.69 5.98 -2.57
C ALA A 248 35.99 6.31 -1.24
N PRO A 249 36.23 7.45 -0.58
CA PRO A 249 35.83 7.67 0.82
C PRO A 249 34.31 7.74 1.02
N ASP A 250 33.58 8.30 0.06
CA ASP A 250 32.15 8.61 0.19
C ASP A 250 31.23 7.75 -0.69
N LEU A 251 31.81 6.76 -1.39
CA LEU A 251 31.07 5.88 -2.32
C LEU A 251 30.85 4.50 -1.72
N GLY A 252 29.64 3.99 -1.84
CA GLY A 252 29.27 2.61 -1.58
C GLY A 252 28.66 2.36 -0.20
N ALA A 253 27.50 1.71 -0.20
CA ALA A 253 26.78 1.24 0.98
C ALA A 253 26.88 -0.28 1.11
N ARG A 254 27.03 -0.80 2.34
CA ARG A 254 27.11 -2.24 2.59
C ARG A 254 25.77 -2.92 2.43
N ILE A 255 25.72 -4.04 1.72
CA ILE A 255 24.58 -4.93 1.73
C ILE A 255 24.65 -5.77 3.00
N ASP A 256 23.76 -5.45 3.94
CA ASP A 256 23.77 -6.00 5.28
C ASP A 256 22.98 -7.31 5.38
N THR A 257 21.85 -7.38 4.65
CA THR A 257 20.97 -8.54 4.67
C THR A 257 20.34 -8.77 3.29
N LEU A 258 20.27 -10.01 2.87
CA LEU A 258 19.55 -10.46 1.68
C LEU A 258 18.17 -10.98 2.10
N MET A 259 17.12 -10.24 1.72
CA MET A 259 15.73 -10.48 2.15
C MET A 259 14.93 -11.33 1.16
N SER A 260 15.42 -11.50 -0.09
CA SER A 260 14.76 -12.33 -1.10
C SER A 260 15.69 -13.38 -1.65
N ASP A 261 15.14 -14.53 -2.05
CA ASP A 261 15.93 -15.59 -2.65
C ASP A 261 16.50 -15.18 -4.03
N SER A 262 15.76 -14.34 -4.77
CA SER A 262 16.26 -13.76 -6.02
C SER A 262 17.50 -12.89 -5.83
N ALA A 263 17.60 -12.13 -4.72
CA ALA A 263 18.81 -11.35 -4.43
C ALA A 263 20.00 -12.26 -4.08
N LYS A 264 19.79 -13.39 -3.39
CA LYS A 264 20.83 -14.34 -2.99
C LYS A 264 21.51 -15.04 -4.18
N GLU A 265 20.86 -15.11 -5.33
CA GLU A 265 21.44 -15.67 -6.55
C GLU A 265 22.55 -14.79 -7.13
N PHE A 266 22.50 -13.47 -6.91
CA PHE A 266 23.40 -12.47 -7.49
C PHE A 266 24.33 -11.81 -6.48
N LEU A 267 23.84 -11.59 -5.27
CA LEU A 267 24.48 -10.78 -4.23
C LEU A 267 24.85 -11.64 -3.02
N ARG A 268 25.78 -11.11 -2.22
CA ARG A 268 26.22 -11.68 -0.95
C ARG A 268 26.11 -10.63 0.14
N GLU A 269 25.94 -11.07 1.38
CA GLU A 269 26.14 -10.20 2.54
C GLU A 269 27.59 -9.68 2.51
N ASP A 270 27.79 -8.45 2.94
CA ASP A 270 29.04 -7.69 2.88
C ASP A 270 29.51 -7.24 1.48
N ASP A 271 28.76 -7.50 0.41
CA ASP A 271 28.95 -6.75 -0.84
C ASP A 271 28.72 -5.25 -0.58
N VAL A 272 29.44 -4.40 -1.29
CA VAL A 272 29.21 -2.95 -1.25
C VAL A 272 28.55 -2.49 -2.53
N LEU A 273 27.33 -1.97 -2.43
CA LEU A 273 26.60 -1.38 -3.55
C LEU A 273 27.20 -0.01 -3.88
N LEU A 274 27.86 0.10 -5.03
CA LEU A 274 28.49 1.33 -5.51
C LEU A 274 27.57 2.17 -6.39
N GLU A 275 26.76 1.53 -7.22
CA GLU A 275 25.83 2.17 -8.14
C GLU A 275 24.57 1.31 -8.32
N ALA A 276 23.41 1.93 -8.46
CA ALA A 276 22.17 1.27 -8.80
C ALA A 276 21.37 2.13 -9.79
N ASN A 277 20.94 1.53 -10.89
CA ASN A 277 20.17 2.19 -11.96
C ASN A 277 20.83 3.49 -12.47
N GLY A 278 22.18 3.51 -12.58
CA GLY A 278 22.94 4.69 -12.99
C GLY A 278 23.18 5.74 -11.91
N TYR A 279 22.69 5.54 -10.69
CA TYR A 279 22.90 6.45 -9.57
C TYR A 279 24.03 5.95 -8.67
N PRO A 280 25.13 6.69 -8.48
CA PRO A 280 26.14 6.40 -7.47
C PRO A 280 25.52 6.35 -6.07
N VAL A 281 25.82 5.31 -5.30
CA VAL A 281 25.33 5.13 -3.92
C VAL A 281 26.37 5.64 -2.94
N SER A 282 26.01 6.62 -2.12
CA SER A 282 26.88 7.18 -1.10
C SER A 282 27.08 6.26 0.10
N ALA A 283 28.15 6.47 0.86
CA ALA A 283 28.48 5.69 2.04
C ALA A 283 27.41 5.73 3.16
N ASP A 284 26.53 6.71 3.15
CA ASP A 284 25.40 6.87 4.06
C ASP A 284 24.08 6.22 3.53
N THR A 285 24.17 5.42 2.47
CA THR A 285 23.05 4.74 1.78
C THR A 285 22.19 5.62 0.87
N THR A 286 22.59 6.87 0.62
CA THR A 286 21.81 7.80 -0.20
C THR A 286 22.29 7.84 -1.65
N ILE A 287 21.44 8.36 -2.53
CA ILE A 287 21.75 8.73 -3.91
C ILE A 287 21.29 10.18 -4.15
N LEU A 288 21.87 10.83 -5.16
CA LEU A 288 21.37 12.12 -5.64
C LEU A 288 20.33 11.87 -6.74
N TYR A 289 19.06 12.02 -6.39
CA TYR A 289 17.93 11.82 -7.32
C TYR A 289 17.25 13.16 -7.62
N GLU A 290 17.27 13.58 -8.90
CA GLU A 290 16.67 14.86 -9.30
C GLU A 290 17.09 16.06 -8.40
N GLY A 291 18.38 16.12 -8.06
CA GLY A 291 18.93 17.16 -7.16
C GLY A 291 18.64 16.98 -5.66
N ASN A 292 17.92 15.92 -5.28
CA ASN A 292 17.57 15.63 -3.87
C ASN A 292 18.38 14.43 -3.36
N GLN A 293 18.91 14.54 -2.14
CA GLN A 293 19.57 13.41 -1.47
C GLN A 293 18.52 12.52 -0.83
N VAL A 294 18.32 11.32 -1.37
CA VAL A 294 17.28 10.36 -0.94
C VAL A 294 17.89 8.97 -0.75
N HIS A 295 17.22 8.09 -0.01
CA HIS A 295 17.67 6.72 0.21
C HIS A 295 17.80 5.95 -1.10
N GLY A 296 18.89 5.18 -1.28
CA GLY A 296 19.23 4.46 -2.53
C GLY A 296 18.19 3.42 -2.97
N GLY A 297 17.27 3.01 -2.12
CA GLY A 297 16.16 2.13 -2.46
C GLY A 297 15.27 2.64 -3.60
N ILE A 298 15.23 3.97 -3.83
CA ILE A 298 14.45 4.55 -4.92
C ILE A 298 14.94 4.08 -6.30
N ALA A 299 16.25 3.82 -6.46
CA ALA A 299 16.81 3.37 -7.72
C ALA A 299 16.16 2.06 -8.23
N PHE A 300 15.70 1.22 -7.30
CA PHE A 300 15.02 -0.05 -7.61
C PHE A 300 13.51 0.13 -7.80
N SER A 301 12.87 1.00 -7.04
CA SER A 301 11.42 1.22 -7.12
C SER A 301 10.97 1.98 -8.38
N GLN A 302 11.90 2.56 -9.15
CA GLN A 302 11.61 3.15 -10.47
C GLN A 302 11.45 2.11 -11.58
N ALA A 303 11.99 0.93 -11.38
CA ALA A 303 11.89 -0.17 -12.34
C ALA A 303 10.50 -0.80 -12.30
N GLN A 304 10.08 -1.47 -13.37
CA GLN A 304 8.81 -2.20 -13.40
C GLN A 304 9.01 -3.64 -12.86
N HIS A 305 7.93 -4.27 -12.45
CA HIS A 305 7.93 -5.66 -12.00
C HIS A 305 8.60 -6.60 -13.00
N LYS A 306 9.48 -7.50 -12.52
CA LYS A 306 10.26 -8.45 -13.32
C LYS A 306 11.30 -7.82 -14.27
N SER A 307 11.53 -6.51 -14.19
CA SER A 307 12.64 -5.92 -14.92
C SER A 307 13.99 -6.18 -14.23
N LYS A 308 15.07 -5.82 -14.90
CA LYS A 308 16.42 -5.90 -14.36
C LYS A 308 16.93 -4.49 -14.13
N VAL A 309 17.61 -4.30 -13.02
CA VAL A 309 18.26 -3.04 -12.64
C VAL A 309 19.77 -3.24 -12.72
N PRO A 310 20.51 -2.47 -13.53
CA PRO A 310 21.96 -2.51 -13.53
C PRO A 310 22.49 -2.03 -12.20
N VAL A 311 23.43 -2.79 -11.63
CA VAL A 311 24.08 -2.43 -10.37
C VAL A 311 25.59 -2.65 -10.49
N LYS A 312 26.37 -1.79 -9.85
CA LYS A 312 27.81 -2.00 -9.60
C LYS A 312 28.01 -2.31 -8.14
N ILE A 313 28.75 -3.35 -7.86
CA ILE A 313 29.12 -3.76 -6.52
C ILE A 313 30.62 -3.88 -6.37
N TRP A 314 31.09 -3.74 -5.14
CA TRP A 314 32.44 -4.10 -4.76
C TRP A 314 32.40 -5.42 -3.99
N ARG A 315 33.17 -6.40 -4.45
CA ARG A 315 33.29 -7.74 -3.86
C ARG A 315 34.74 -8.22 -3.94
N ASP A 316 35.27 -8.75 -2.86
CA ASP A 316 36.61 -9.37 -2.78
C ASP A 316 37.75 -8.47 -3.31
N GLY A 317 37.64 -7.16 -3.21
CA GLY A 317 38.66 -6.20 -3.67
C GLY A 317 38.54 -5.81 -5.14
N GLY A 318 37.41 -6.07 -5.80
CA GLY A 318 37.14 -5.70 -7.20
C GLY A 318 35.72 -5.24 -7.44
N GLU A 319 35.53 -4.48 -8.54
CA GLU A 319 34.21 -4.07 -9.01
C GLU A 319 33.58 -5.16 -9.88
N LEU A 320 32.27 -5.34 -9.73
CA LEU A 320 31.46 -6.23 -10.56
C LEU A 320 30.21 -5.50 -11.03
N GLU A 321 29.87 -5.65 -12.30
CA GLU A 321 28.61 -5.17 -12.88
C GLU A 321 27.62 -6.33 -13.00
N LEU A 322 26.39 -6.13 -12.52
CA LEU A 322 25.36 -7.14 -12.47
C LEU A 322 24.02 -6.54 -12.94
N GLU A 323 23.17 -7.39 -13.49
CA GLU A 323 21.77 -7.10 -13.81
C GLU A 323 20.88 -7.76 -12.74
N LEU A 324 20.46 -6.99 -11.72
CA LEU A 324 19.69 -7.49 -10.61
C LEU A 324 18.18 -7.54 -10.96
N PRO A 325 17.55 -8.71 -11.00
CA PRO A 325 16.12 -8.80 -11.21
C PRO A 325 15.37 -8.26 -9.99
N VAL A 326 14.33 -7.46 -10.23
CA VAL A 326 13.51 -6.86 -9.17
C VAL A 326 12.07 -7.36 -9.26
N PHE A 327 11.48 -7.61 -8.10
CA PHE A 327 10.15 -8.20 -7.98
C PHE A 327 9.30 -7.44 -6.99
N VAL A 328 8.00 -7.47 -7.23
CA VAL A 328 7.00 -7.00 -6.28
C VAL A 328 6.55 -8.17 -5.42
N ASN A 329 6.66 -8.02 -4.10
CA ASN A 329 6.18 -8.97 -3.09
C ASN A 329 5.00 -8.39 -2.29
N TYR A 330 4.13 -7.66 -2.97
CA TYR A 330 3.15 -6.83 -2.29
C TYR A 330 1.97 -7.63 -1.67
N LYS A 331 1.79 -8.90 -2.02
CA LYS A 331 0.77 -9.79 -1.41
C LYS A 331 1.31 -10.58 -0.22
N ASP A 332 2.39 -10.14 0.39
CA ASP A 332 2.91 -10.79 1.59
C ASP A 332 1.99 -10.48 2.78
N ARG A 333 1.69 -11.52 3.59
CA ARG A 333 0.95 -11.39 4.87
C ARG A 333 1.55 -10.38 5.85
N LEU A 334 2.80 -9.96 5.63
CA LEU A 334 3.51 -8.94 6.42
C LEU A 334 3.08 -7.52 6.07
N GLU A 335 2.45 -7.32 4.92
CA GLU A 335 1.96 -6.03 4.47
C GLU A 335 0.56 -5.79 4.99
N GLY A 336 0.31 -4.58 5.48
CA GLY A 336 -1.00 -4.14 5.93
C GLY A 336 -1.80 -3.46 4.82
N ASN A 337 -3.09 -3.27 5.06
CA ASN A 337 -4.02 -2.57 4.18
C ASN A 337 -4.03 -3.13 2.75
N GLN A 338 -4.04 -4.45 2.64
CA GLN A 338 -4.13 -5.13 1.35
C GLN A 338 -5.55 -5.12 0.77
N TYR A 339 -6.54 -4.79 1.60
CA TYR A 339 -7.96 -4.69 1.24
C TYR A 339 -8.53 -5.96 0.60
N VAL A 340 -8.01 -7.11 1.02
CA VAL A 340 -8.49 -8.43 0.63
C VAL A 340 -9.44 -8.94 1.70
N PRO A 341 -10.64 -9.42 1.34
CA PRO A 341 -11.55 -10.04 2.31
C PRO A 341 -10.86 -11.16 3.09
N PRO A 342 -11.03 -11.23 4.42
CA PRO A 342 -10.37 -12.24 5.23
C PRO A 342 -10.85 -13.64 4.87
N LYS A 343 -9.92 -14.57 4.73
CA LYS A 343 -10.21 -15.99 4.62
C LYS A 343 -10.67 -16.52 5.98
N TYR A 344 -11.56 -17.50 5.98
CA TYR A 344 -11.96 -18.17 7.20
C TYR A 344 -12.39 -19.62 6.98
N PHE A 345 -12.38 -20.40 8.07
CA PHE A 345 -13.05 -21.67 8.21
C PHE A 345 -13.75 -21.73 9.56
N ALA A 346 -15.04 -22.11 9.55
CA ALA A 346 -15.89 -22.20 10.72
C ALA A 346 -16.27 -23.67 10.99
N TYR A 347 -15.95 -24.19 12.16
CA TYR A 347 -16.29 -25.52 12.57
C TYR A 347 -16.63 -25.59 14.07
N ALA A 348 -17.80 -26.11 14.39
CA ALA A 348 -18.31 -26.24 15.77
C ALA A 348 -18.26 -24.95 16.61
N GLY A 349 -18.36 -23.78 15.93
CA GLY A 349 -18.26 -22.46 16.52
C GLY A 349 -16.82 -21.90 16.61
N LEU A 350 -15.81 -22.69 16.30
CA LEU A 350 -14.45 -22.22 16.19
C LEU A 350 -14.25 -21.54 14.84
N ILE A 351 -13.71 -20.34 14.86
CA ILE A 351 -13.42 -19.54 13.64
C ILE A 351 -11.92 -19.46 13.47
N PHE A 352 -11.45 -19.97 12.35
CA PHE A 352 -10.04 -19.97 11.99
C PHE A 352 -9.77 -19.00 10.83
N THR A 353 -8.66 -18.27 10.90
CA THR A 353 -8.22 -17.31 9.88
C THR A 353 -6.71 -17.33 9.75
N PRO A 354 -6.13 -16.99 8.59
CA PRO A 354 -4.68 -16.83 8.48
C PRO A 354 -4.19 -15.66 9.32
N LEU A 355 -3.03 -15.84 9.96
CA LEU A 355 -2.32 -14.78 10.64
C LEU A 355 -1.73 -13.81 9.62
N SER A 356 -2.19 -12.58 9.64
CA SER A 356 -1.71 -11.49 8.79
C SER A 356 -1.55 -10.20 9.58
N ARG A 357 -0.83 -9.25 9.02
CA ARG A 357 -0.73 -7.90 9.60
C ARG A 357 -2.10 -7.20 9.61
N ASP A 358 -2.90 -7.38 8.56
CA ASP A 358 -4.27 -6.82 8.50
C ASP A 358 -5.14 -7.34 9.64
N TYR A 359 -5.08 -8.66 9.92
CA TYR A 359 -5.76 -9.21 11.08
C TYR A 359 -5.27 -8.58 12.39
N LEU A 360 -3.94 -8.51 12.61
CA LEU A 360 -3.39 -7.90 13.82
C LEU A 360 -3.76 -6.43 13.96
N SER A 361 -3.82 -5.68 12.84
CA SER A 361 -4.21 -4.28 12.84
C SER A 361 -5.65 -4.05 13.30
N SER A 362 -6.52 -5.06 13.20
CA SER A 362 -7.88 -5.02 13.75
C SER A 362 -7.93 -4.88 15.27
N PHE A 363 -6.83 -5.16 15.98
CA PHE A 363 -6.73 -4.97 17.44
C PHE A 363 -6.60 -3.49 17.85
N GLY A 364 -6.62 -2.56 16.90
CA GLY A 364 -6.59 -1.12 17.12
C GLY A 364 -5.22 -0.48 16.89
N GLN A 365 -5.11 0.82 17.16
CA GLN A 365 -3.89 1.59 16.87
C GLN A 365 -2.62 1.03 17.55
N ASN A 366 -2.76 0.45 18.73
CA ASN A 366 -1.65 -0.14 19.48
C ASN A 366 -1.57 -1.67 19.31
N TRP A 367 -1.99 -2.19 18.17
CA TRP A 367 -2.08 -3.64 17.90
C TRP A 367 -0.80 -4.40 18.24
N SER A 368 0.38 -3.83 17.97
CA SER A 368 1.67 -4.47 18.24
C SER A 368 1.95 -4.68 19.73
N ALA A 369 1.35 -3.86 20.59
CA ALA A 369 1.43 -4.04 22.05
C ALA A 369 0.35 -4.98 22.59
N VAL A 370 -0.76 -5.12 21.88
CA VAL A 370 -1.91 -5.97 22.26
C VAL A 370 -1.75 -7.39 21.75
N ALA A 371 -1.20 -7.56 20.55
CA ALA A 371 -0.92 -8.87 19.99
C ALA A 371 0.12 -9.60 20.85
N GLY A 372 -0.19 -10.81 21.26
CA GLY A 372 0.74 -11.65 22.03
C GLY A 372 2.06 -11.84 21.30
N ILE A 373 3.17 -11.91 22.05
CA ILE A 373 4.53 -12.02 21.49
C ILE A 373 4.67 -13.22 20.54
N GLY A 374 3.95 -14.30 20.77
CA GLY A 374 3.96 -15.51 19.91
C GLY A 374 3.42 -15.23 18.51
N LEU A 375 2.36 -14.43 18.38
CA LEU A 375 1.81 -14.03 17.06
C LEU A 375 2.76 -13.10 16.32
N LEU A 376 3.36 -12.13 17.02
CA LEU A 376 4.36 -11.23 16.43
C LEU A 376 5.60 -11.99 15.98
N TYR A 377 6.08 -12.92 16.80
CA TYR A 377 7.24 -13.73 16.45
C TYR A 377 6.97 -14.62 15.25
N GLU A 378 5.83 -15.31 15.21
CA GLU A 378 5.42 -16.13 14.07
C GLU A 378 5.31 -15.33 12.78
N LEU A 379 4.73 -14.11 12.86
CA LEU A 379 4.51 -13.28 11.67
C LEU A 379 5.81 -12.65 11.15
N PHE A 380 6.61 -12.02 12.02
CA PHE A 380 7.71 -11.15 11.59
C PHE A 380 9.10 -11.77 11.69
N TYR A 381 9.31 -12.74 12.55
CA TYR A 381 10.66 -13.19 12.89
C TYR A 381 10.92 -14.65 12.54
N ARG A 382 9.97 -15.56 12.73
CA ARG A 382 10.19 -17.02 12.61
C ARG A 382 10.81 -17.42 11.27
N LYS A 383 10.35 -16.86 10.16
CA LYS A 383 10.87 -17.17 8.82
C LYS A 383 12.39 -16.95 8.70
N ASN A 384 12.91 -15.94 9.41
CA ASN A 384 14.33 -15.59 9.36
C ASN A 384 15.17 -16.25 10.46
N THR A 385 14.57 -16.54 11.62
CA THR A 385 15.27 -17.10 12.79
C THR A 385 15.21 -18.62 12.88
N GLU A 386 14.09 -19.20 12.43
CA GLU A 386 13.81 -20.65 12.46
C GLU A 386 13.10 -21.08 11.16
N PRO A 387 13.78 -20.97 9.98
CA PRO A 387 13.14 -21.20 8.67
C PRO A 387 12.54 -22.60 8.54
N GLU A 388 13.15 -23.61 9.16
CA GLU A 388 12.67 -24.98 9.17
C GLU A 388 11.37 -25.19 9.96
N ARG A 389 11.03 -24.25 10.84
CA ARG A 389 9.78 -24.21 11.62
C ARG A 389 8.76 -23.21 11.08
N SER A 390 9.15 -22.44 10.07
CA SER A 390 8.26 -21.46 9.45
C SER A 390 7.07 -22.14 8.78
N ARG A 391 5.89 -21.51 8.89
CA ARG A 391 4.67 -21.93 8.23
C ARG A 391 4.45 -21.09 6.97
N THR A 392 3.89 -21.69 5.94
CA THR A 392 3.56 -20.98 4.69
C THR A 392 2.41 -20.01 4.90
N GLU A 393 1.39 -20.41 5.64
CA GLU A 393 0.20 -19.61 5.99
C GLU A 393 -0.21 -19.94 7.43
N PRO A 394 0.46 -19.37 8.47
CA PRO A 394 0.10 -19.66 9.87
C PRO A 394 -1.37 -19.37 10.12
N VAL A 395 -2.05 -20.32 10.76
CA VAL A 395 -3.48 -20.25 11.05
C VAL A 395 -3.70 -19.97 12.52
N MET A 396 -4.65 -19.12 12.81
CA MET A 396 -5.04 -18.84 14.18
C MET A 396 -6.54 -19.09 14.41
N LEU A 397 -6.89 -19.43 15.62
CA LEU A 397 -8.25 -19.36 16.13
C LEU A 397 -8.55 -17.88 16.42
N SER A 398 -9.44 -17.23 15.63
CA SER A 398 -9.78 -15.83 15.82
C SER A 398 -10.76 -15.63 16.98
N THR A 399 -11.82 -16.43 16.99
CA THR A 399 -12.87 -16.38 18.01
C THR A 399 -13.58 -17.73 18.16
N VAL A 400 -14.35 -17.87 19.22
CA VAL A 400 -15.23 -19.03 19.46
C VAL A 400 -16.66 -18.54 19.67
N LEU A 401 -17.55 -18.85 18.74
CA LEU A 401 -18.98 -18.59 18.81
C LEU A 401 -19.63 -19.50 19.87
N ALA A 402 -20.35 -18.92 20.79
CA ALA A 402 -20.89 -19.65 21.94
C ALA A 402 -21.92 -20.70 21.55
N HIS A 403 -21.68 -21.96 21.95
CA HIS A 403 -22.63 -23.06 21.81
C HIS A 403 -22.33 -24.12 22.89
N PRO A 404 -23.33 -24.93 23.34
CA PRO A 404 -23.08 -25.96 24.33
C PRO A 404 -21.94 -26.93 24.01
N VAL A 405 -21.66 -27.20 22.71
CA VAL A 405 -20.58 -28.11 22.27
C VAL A 405 -19.19 -27.59 22.60
N ASN A 406 -19.01 -26.28 22.73
CA ASN A 406 -17.74 -25.63 23.01
C ASN A 406 -17.75 -24.83 24.32
N ALA A 407 -18.79 -25.01 25.16
CA ALA A 407 -18.99 -24.20 26.36
C ALA A 407 -17.86 -24.32 27.41
N ASN A 408 -17.21 -25.48 27.46
CA ASN A 408 -16.15 -25.78 28.42
C ASN A 408 -14.74 -25.50 27.91
N MET A 409 -14.60 -24.95 26.71
CA MET A 409 -13.29 -24.53 26.20
C MET A 409 -12.75 -23.35 27.01
N GLU A 410 -11.48 -23.40 27.36
CA GLU A 410 -10.78 -22.29 28.04
C GLU A 410 -10.18 -21.31 27.06
N ILE A 411 -9.70 -21.81 25.91
CA ILE A 411 -9.08 -21.01 24.85
C ILE A 411 -10.19 -20.46 23.93
N ARG A 412 -10.34 -19.13 23.89
CA ARG A 412 -11.47 -18.47 23.22
C ARG A 412 -11.10 -17.68 21.95
N GLY A 413 -9.85 -17.62 21.59
CA GLY A 413 -9.41 -16.98 20.36
C GLY A 413 -8.11 -16.19 20.49
N ARG A 414 -7.69 -15.63 19.36
CA ARG A 414 -6.46 -14.84 19.17
C ARG A 414 -5.18 -15.64 19.51
N VAL A 415 -5.19 -16.91 19.16
CA VAL A 415 -4.07 -17.85 19.41
C VAL A 415 -3.72 -18.60 18.14
N LEU A 416 -2.44 -18.89 17.97
CA LEU A 416 -1.93 -19.69 16.86
C LEU A 416 -2.32 -21.16 17.01
N VAL A 417 -2.76 -21.80 15.93
CA VAL A 417 -2.98 -23.24 15.87
C VAL A 417 -1.68 -23.95 15.50
N ASP A 418 -1.20 -24.84 16.35
CA ASP A 418 0.01 -25.63 16.08
C ASP A 418 -0.30 -26.93 15.37
N SER A 419 -1.23 -27.70 15.91
CA SER A 419 -1.63 -28.96 15.33
C SER A 419 -3.12 -29.23 15.52
N VAL A 420 -3.68 -30.07 14.66
CA VAL A 420 -5.03 -30.61 14.78
C VAL A 420 -4.95 -32.12 14.56
N ASN A 421 -5.44 -32.89 15.52
CA ASN A 421 -5.41 -34.36 15.49
C ASN A 421 -4.00 -34.93 15.25
N GLY A 422 -2.98 -34.30 15.87
CA GLY A 422 -1.58 -34.64 15.71
C GLY A 422 -0.92 -34.28 14.38
N LYS A 423 -1.65 -33.59 13.50
CA LYS A 423 -1.10 -33.06 12.25
C LYS A 423 -0.72 -31.59 12.42
N ARG A 424 0.52 -31.24 12.13
CA ARG A 424 0.99 -29.86 12.12
C ARG A 424 0.21 -29.06 11.09
N ILE A 425 -0.14 -27.82 11.43
CA ILE A 425 -0.88 -26.91 10.56
C ILE A 425 0.07 -25.87 9.98
N ASP A 426 0.32 -25.98 8.68
CA ASP A 426 1.14 -25.04 7.92
C ASP A 426 0.31 -24.08 7.07
N SER A 427 -0.98 -24.41 6.82
CA SER A 427 -1.91 -23.60 6.03
C SER A 427 -3.38 -23.84 6.43
N MET A 428 -4.29 -22.98 5.94
CA MET A 428 -5.75 -23.19 6.06
C MET A 428 -6.20 -24.52 5.44
N ASN A 429 -5.60 -24.92 4.33
CA ASN A 429 -5.92 -26.19 3.68
C ASN A 429 -5.52 -27.39 4.56
N ASP A 430 -4.41 -27.32 5.28
CA ASP A 430 -3.99 -28.39 6.20
C ASP A 430 -4.95 -28.48 7.38
N LEU A 431 -5.36 -27.32 7.92
CA LEU A 431 -6.36 -27.26 8.99
C LEU A 431 -7.66 -27.96 8.59
N ILE A 432 -8.23 -27.57 7.44
CA ILE A 432 -9.49 -28.13 6.94
C ILE A 432 -9.36 -29.66 6.75
N LYS A 433 -8.29 -30.11 6.08
CA LYS A 433 -8.02 -31.54 5.89
C LYS A 433 -7.86 -32.28 7.21
N ALA A 434 -7.23 -31.67 8.22
CA ALA A 434 -7.04 -32.29 9.52
C ALA A 434 -8.36 -32.52 10.27
N PHE A 435 -9.35 -31.63 10.11
CA PHE A 435 -10.71 -31.84 10.62
C PHE A 435 -11.49 -32.85 9.79
N GLU A 436 -11.55 -32.69 8.46
CA GLU A 436 -12.40 -33.49 7.57
C GLU A 436 -11.95 -34.95 7.44
N SER A 437 -10.65 -35.20 7.42
CA SER A 437 -10.10 -36.53 7.24
C SER A 437 -9.96 -37.34 8.55
N HIS A 438 -10.34 -36.76 9.69
CA HIS A 438 -10.19 -37.43 10.97
C HIS A 438 -11.33 -38.42 11.27
N GLU A 439 -11.00 -39.65 11.56
CA GLU A 439 -11.97 -40.74 11.87
C GLU A 439 -12.14 -40.99 13.37
N GLY A 440 -11.29 -40.42 14.22
CA GLY A 440 -11.36 -40.53 15.67
C GLY A 440 -12.63 -39.94 16.27
N SER A 441 -12.96 -40.32 17.50
CA SER A 441 -14.15 -39.83 18.20
C SER A 441 -14.05 -38.40 18.72
N HIS A 442 -12.84 -37.84 18.77
CA HIS A 442 -12.59 -36.48 19.29
C HIS A 442 -11.62 -35.75 18.38
N HIS A 443 -11.81 -34.44 18.25
CA HIS A 443 -10.81 -33.54 17.69
C HIS A 443 -9.96 -32.98 18.82
N LEU A 444 -8.64 -33.12 18.68
CA LEU A 444 -7.65 -32.51 19.54
C LEU A 444 -6.99 -31.34 18.80
N ILE A 445 -7.06 -30.16 19.36
CA ILE A 445 -6.52 -28.94 18.78
C ILE A 445 -5.46 -28.38 19.72
N GLU A 446 -4.22 -28.26 19.27
CA GLU A 446 -3.11 -27.76 20.07
C GLU A 446 -2.79 -26.31 19.61
N PHE A 447 -2.54 -25.44 20.60
CA PHE A 447 -2.37 -24.00 20.38
C PHE A 447 -1.01 -23.51 20.85
N GLY A 448 -0.33 -22.74 20.01
CA GLY A 448 0.93 -22.07 20.30
C GLY A 448 1.95 -23.00 20.91
N GLU A 449 3.21 -22.63 20.95
CA GLU A 449 4.19 -23.48 21.62
C GLU A 449 3.88 -23.59 23.13
N ARG A 450 3.10 -24.61 23.50
CA ARG A 450 2.73 -24.95 24.89
C ARG A 450 1.68 -24.05 25.55
N LEU A 451 0.83 -23.36 24.78
CA LEU A 451 -0.29 -22.60 25.36
C LEU A 451 -1.42 -23.50 25.88
N GLY A 452 -1.48 -24.74 25.41
CA GLY A 452 -2.50 -25.69 25.79
C GLY A 452 -3.18 -26.35 24.59
N PHE A 453 -4.20 -27.14 24.89
CA PHE A 453 -5.00 -27.84 23.90
C PHE A 453 -6.48 -27.78 24.25
N GLU A 454 -7.33 -27.96 23.26
CA GLU A 454 -8.77 -28.15 23.42
C GLU A 454 -9.21 -29.47 22.77
N CYS A 455 -10.22 -30.08 23.36
CA CYS A 455 -10.77 -31.34 22.89
C CYS A 455 -12.27 -31.23 22.64
N LEU A 456 -12.72 -31.58 21.43
CA LEU A 456 -14.13 -31.59 21.05
C LEU A 456 -14.56 -33.01 20.72
N ASP A 457 -15.74 -33.41 21.20
CA ASP A 457 -16.42 -34.60 20.70
C ASP A 457 -16.79 -34.39 19.24
N ARG A 458 -16.25 -35.21 18.33
CA ARG A 458 -16.42 -35.03 16.88
C ARG A 458 -17.88 -35.16 16.43
N ASP A 459 -18.60 -36.16 16.96
CA ASP A 459 -19.97 -36.39 16.55
C ASP A 459 -20.92 -35.33 17.07
N ALA A 460 -20.69 -34.83 18.29
CA ALA A 460 -21.41 -33.68 18.82
C ALA A 460 -21.09 -32.41 18.04
N ALA A 461 -19.84 -32.13 17.69
CA ALA A 461 -19.41 -31.03 16.88
C ALA A 461 -20.05 -31.04 15.49
N ASN A 462 -20.06 -32.18 14.81
CA ASN A 462 -20.68 -32.36 13.49
C ASN A 462 -22.19 -32.11 13.53
N ARG A 463 -22.88 -32.62 14.57
CA ARG A 463 -24.33 -32.36 14.73
C ARG A 463 -24.66 -30.91 15.00
N ALA A 464 -23.81 -30.23 15.78
CA ALA A 464 -24.01 -28.83 16.16
C ALA A 464 -23.66 -27.85 15.05
N ASN A 465 -22.74 -28.22 14.13
CA ASN A 465 -22.15 -27.29 13.19
C ASN A 465 -23.19 -26.51 12.36
N ASN A 466 -24.14 -27.20 11.73
CA ASN A 466 -25.19 -26.55 10.93
C ASN A 466 -26.06 -25.60 11.75
N GLN A 467 -26.41 -25.97 13.00
CA GLN A 467 -27.17 -25.12 13.89
C GLN A 467 -26.40 -23.85 14.25
N ILE A 468 -25.09 -23.98 14.51
CA ILE A 468 -24.21 -22.83 14.80
C ILE A 468 -24.13 -21.91 13.60
N LEU A 469 -23.88 -22.44 12.39
CA LEU A 469 -23.82 -21.64 11.18
C LEU A 469 -25.13 -20.84 10.97
N GLN A 470 -26.29 -21.47 11.16
CA GLN A 470 -27.58 -20.80 11.04
C GLN A 470 -27.78 -19.74 12.13
N THR A 471 -27.44 -20.04 13.39
CA THR A 471 -27.62 -19.15 14.53
C THR A 471 -26.83 -17.85 14.36
N TYR A 472 -25.62 -17.95 13.80
CA TYR A 472 -24.71 -16.82 13.60
C TYR A 472 -24.73 -16.23 12.18
N GLY A 473 -25.68 -16.65 11.33
CA GLY A 473 -25.86 -16.10 9.99
C GLY A 473 -24.75 -16.43 9.00
N ILE A 474 -23.98 -17.49 9.26
CA ILE A 474 -22.89 -17.95 8.40
C ILE A 474 -23.47 -18.74 7.24
N GLN A 475 -23.36 -18.21 6.01
CA GLN A 475 -23.91 -18.86 4.82
C GLN A 475 -23.04 -20.02 4.33
N LEU A 476 -21.72 -19.87 4.39
CA LEU A 476 -20.75 -20.89 4.02
C LEU A 476 -19.80 -21.11 5.20
N ASP A 477 -19.45 -22.36 5.47
CA ASP A 477 -18.52 -22.71 6.54
C ASP A 477 -17.08 -22.23 6.26
N ARG A 478 -16.80 -21.77 5.05
CA ARG A 478 -15.47 -21.30 4.63
C ARG A 478 -15.50 -20.28 3.52
N GLN A 479 -14.44 -19.45 3.49
CA GLN A 479 -14.03 -18.57 2.39
C GLN A 479 -12.50 -18.63 2.31
N LEU A 480 -11.94 -19.10 1.17
CA LEU A 480 -10.50 -19.35 0.99
C LEU A 480 -9.89 -18.50 -0.12
#